data_2a37c7a0d4a13f8f7f7cad05c3d56d3a
#
_entry.id   2a37c7a0d4a13f8f7f7cad05c3d56d3a
#
_cell.length_a   1.000
_cell.length_b   1.000
_cell.length_c   1.000
_cell.angle_alpha   90.00
_cell.angle_beta   90.00
_cell.angle_gamma   90.00
#
_symmetry.space_group_name_H-M   'P 1'
#
loop_
_entity.id
_entity.type
_entity.pdbx_description
1 polymer ?
#
loop_
_entity_poly.entity_id
_entity_poly.type
_entity_poly.pdbx_seq_one_letter_code
_entity_poly.pdbx_strand_id
1 'polypeptide(L)'
;MQDGKDKAITKAIARISQKARSAKISMMLATQYPVTKVIDPIIAVNTPSRAGLLVDKDHQSRVVIGENGCENLLGKGDCLLKLAGKGITRVHGAMITDTDFKQFMQ
;
A
#
# COMPACT_ATOMS: atom_id res chain seq x y z
N MET A 1 14.17 -3.42 22.28
CA MET A 1 13.31 -2.35 21.78
C MET A 1 12.98 -2.57 20.32
N GLN A 2 11.69 -2.55 20.01
CA GLN A 2 11.22 -2.75 18.63
C GLN A 2 11.69 -1.65 17.69
N ASP A 3 11.88 -0.45 18.19
CA ASP A 3 12.25 0.71 17.37
C ASP A 3 13.56 0.51 16.58
N GLY A 4 14.54 -0.16 17.16
CA GLY A 4 15.80 -0.43 16.49
C GLY A 4 15.67 -1.43 15.35
N LYS A 5 14.87 -2.49 15.56
CA LYS A 5 14.59 -3.50 14.53
C LYS A 5 13.73 -2.92 13.41
N ASP A 6 12.71 -2.15 13.77
CA ASP A 6 11.82 -1.52 12.80
C ASP A 6 12.60 -0.54 11.91
N LYS A 7 13.52 0.22 12.49
CA LYS A 7 14.37 1.13 11.71
C LYS A 7 15.29 0.38 10.74
N ALA A 8 15.85 -0.75 11.17
CA ALA A 8 16.70 -1.55 10.30
C ALA A 8 15.92 -2.13 9.13
N ILE A 9 14.71 -2.64 9.38
CA ILE A 9 13.81 -3.15 8.35
C ILE A 9 13.40 -2.03 7.40
N THR A 10 13.03 -0.87 7.93
CA THR A 10 12.63 0.28 7.12
C THR A 10 13.78 0.74 6.21
N LYS A 11 15.00 0.79 6.73
CA LYS A 11 16.17 1.14 5.93
C LYS A 11 16.42 0.13 4.81
N ALA A 12 16.27 -1.17 5.10
CA ALA A 12 16.45 -2.21 4.10
C ALA A 12 15.41 -2.08 2.98
N ILE A 13 14.15 -1.86 3.33
CA ILE A 13 13.07 -1.65 2.35
C ILE A 13 13.34 -0.39 1.53
N ALA A 14 13.77 0.70 2.17
CA ALA A 14 14.10 1.94 1.47
C ALA A 14 15.21 1.73 0.45
N ARG A 15 16.27 1.00 0.82
CA ARG A 15 17.37 0.70 -0.11
C ARG A 15 16.90 -0.14 -1.29
N ILE A 16 16.06 -1.15 -1.04
CA ILE A 16 15.48 -1.96 -2.11
C ILE A 16 14.63 -1.10 -3.03
N SER A 17 13.77 -0.23 -2.48
CA SER A 17 12.91 0.64 -3.29
C SER A 17 13.71 1.60 -4.18
N GLN A 18 14.86 2.09 -3.69
CA GLN A 18 15.72 2.97 -4.47
C GLN A 18 16.44 2.24 -5.60
N LYS A 19 16.82 0.98 -5.37
CA LYS A 19 17.64 0.20 -6.32
C LYS A 19 16.83 -0.70 -7.24
N ALA A 20 15.59 -1.00 -6.88
CA ALA A 20 14.74 -1.95 -7.60
C ALA A 20 14.50 -1.53 -9.04
N ARG A 21 14.32 -0.23 -9.28
CA ARG A 21 14.05 0.30 -10.61
C ARG A 21 15.18 -0.02 -11.60
N SER A 22 16.42 0.22 -11.22
CA SER A 22 17.57 -0.05 -12.08
C SER A 22 17.82 -1.56 -12.23
N ALA A 23 17.49 -2.35 -11.21
CA ALA A 23 17.63 -3.80 -11.24
C ALA A 23 16.42 -4.51 -11.89
N LYS A 24 15.41 -3.76 -12.33
CA LYS A 24 14.17 -4.30 -12.92
C LYS A 24 13.45 -5.26 -11.97
N ILE A 25 13.47 -4.93 -10.68
CA ILE A 25 12.76 -5.66 -9.63
C ILE A 25 11.51 -4.87 -9.29
N SER A 26 10.36 -5.53 -9.28
CA SER A 26 9.11 -4.95 -8.83
C SER A 26 8.93 -5.24 -7.34
N MET A 27 8.49 -4.25 -6.58
CA MET A 27 8.25 -4.39 -5.15
C MET A 27 6.81 -4.02 -4.84
N MET A 28 6.14 -4.88 -4.07
CA MET A 28 4.78 -4.63 -3.58
C MET A 28 4.83 -4.59 -2.06
N LEU A 29 4.35 -3.49 -1.48
CA LEU A 29 4.26 -3.32 -0.03
C LEU A 29 2.80 -3.23 0.36
N ALA A 30 2.40 -4.06 1.32
CA ALA A 30 1.03 -4.06 1.83
C ALA A 30 1.06 -3.88 3.35
N THR A 31 0.15 -3.05 3.87
CA THR A 31 0.03 -2.83 5.29
C THR A 31 -1.43 -2.62 5.67
N GLN A 32 -1.82 -3.08 6.84
CA GLN A 32 -3.13 -2.84 7.43
C GLN A 32 -3.15 -1.58 8.29
N TYR A 33 -2.00 -0.96 8.52
CA TYR A 33 -1.89 0.19 9.41
C TYR A 33 -1.14 1.34 8.71
N PRO A 34 -1.84 2.05 7.80
CA PRO A 34 -1.20 3.10 6.99
C PRO A 34 -1.04 4.40 7.78
N VAL A 35 0.03 4.48 8.56
CA VAL A 35 0.39 5.70 9.29
C VAL A 35 1.82 6.07 8.91
N THR A 36 2.15 7.36 9.04
CA THR A 36 3.47 7.88 8.67
C THR A 36 4.60 7.16 9.41
N LYS A 37 4.34 6.72 10.63
CA LYS A 37 5.31 5.97 11.43
C LYS A 37 5.68 4.63 10.78
N VAL A 38 4.73 4.01 10.07
CA VAL A 38 4.93 2.72 9.39
C VAL A 38 5.47 2.92 7.98
N ILE A 39 4.97 3.93 7.27
CA ILE A 39 5.39 4.21 5.89
C ILE A 39 6.38 5.37 5.89
N ASP A 40 7.65 5.03 5.73
CA ASP A 40 8.72 6.03 5.67
C ASP A 40 8.60 6.88 4.41
N PRO A 41 8.85 8.22 4.49
CA PRO A 41 8.78 9.08 3.32
C PRO A 41 9.66 8.63 2.14
N ILE A 42 10.82 8.04 2.40
CA ILE A 42 11.71 7.55 1.34
C ILE A 42 11.03 6.41 0.58
N ILE A 43 10.37 5.50 1.29
CA ILE A 43 9.60 4.42 0.68
C ILE A 43 8.45 5.00 -0.14
N ALA A 44 7.73 5.97 0.42
CA ALA A 44 6.60 6.60 -0.24
C ALA A 44 7.00 7.27 -1.57
N VAL A 45 8.15 7.93 -1.61
CA VAL A 45 8.64 8.60 -2.82
C VAL A 45 8.98 7.57 -3.90
N ASN A 46 9.52 6.42 -3.52
CA ASN A 46 9.95 5.39 -4.47
C ASN A 46 8.86 4.39 -4.84
N THR A 47 7.66 4.54 -4.28
CA THR A 47 6.50 3.71 -4.62
C THR A 47 5.33 4.62 -5.04
N PRO A 48 5.39 5.20 -6.25
CA PRO A 48 4.41 6.21 -6.67
C PRO A 48 3.04 5.64 -7.02
N SER A 49 2.95 4.36 -7.38
CA SER A 49 1.67 3.72 -7.63
C SER A 49 1.12 3.13 -6.34
N ARG A 50 -0.14 3.41 -6.04
CA ARG A 50 -0.72 3.03 -4.75
C ARG A 50 -2.15 2.56 -4.91
N ALA A 51 -2.54 1.62 -4.06
CA ALA A 51 -3.91 1.15 -3.96
C ALA A 51 -4.37 1.33 -2.52
N GLY A 52 -5.40 2.14 -2.33
CA GLY A 52 -5.98 2.39 -1.01
C GLY A 52 -7.30 1.67 -0.85
N LEU A 53 -7.37 0.80 0.13
CA LEU A 53 -8.61 0.15 0.52
C LEU A 53 -9.26 0.92 1.67
N LEU A 54 -10.41 0.47 2.14
CA LEU A 54 -11.13 1.15 3.21
C LEU A 54 -10.24 1.34 4.44
N VAL A 55 -10.20 2.57 4.94
CA VAL A 55 -9.51 2.93 6.19
C VAL A 55 -10.51 3.60 7.13
N ASP A 56 -10.16 3.66 8.43
CA ASP A 56 -11.04 4.24 9.44
C ASP A 56 -11.11 5.76 9.38
N LYS A 57 -9.98 6.43 9.10
CA LYS A 57 -9.85 7.87 9.24
C LYS A 57 -9.23 8.50 8.00
N ASP A 58 -9.56 9.76 7.77
CA ASP A 58 -9.09 10.53 6.62
C ASP A 58 -7.56 10.68 6.57
N HIS A 59 -6.91 10.83 7.72
CA HIS A 59 -5.46 10.96 7.73
C HIS A 59 -4.76 9.67 7.26
N GLN A 60 -5.37 8.51 7.49
CA GLN A 60 -4.85 7.25 6.96
C GLN A 60 -4.94 7.21 5.44
N SER A 61 -6.03 7.74 4.88
CA SER A 61 -6.16 7.86 3.42
C SER A 61 -5.06 8.76 2.85
N ARG A 62 -4.79 9.89 3.49
CA ARG A 62 -3.74 10.80 3.04
C ARG A 62 -2.35 10.13 3.04
N VAL A 63 -2.09 9.26 4.00
CA VAL A 63 -0.83 8.51 4.05
C VAL A 63 -0.73 7.52 2.89
N VAL A 64 -1.82 6.85 2.56
CA VAL A 64 -1.82 5.81 1.52
C VAL A 64 -1.79 6.42 0.12
N ILE A 65 -2.73 7.32 -0.21
CA ILE A 65 -2.88 7.85 -1.57
C ILE A 65 -2.63 9.35 -1.70
N GLY A 66 -2.28 10.01 -0.60
CA GLY A 66 -2.00 11.45 -0.60
C GLY A 66 -3.24 12.33 -0.55
N GLU A 67 -4.43 11.78 -0.54
CA GLU A 67 -5.70 12.50 -0.53
C GLU A 67 -6.71 11.78 0.35
N ASN A 68 -7.76 12.50 0.76
CA ASN A 68 -8.90 11.88 1.44
C ASN A 68 -9.70 11.04 0.45
N GLY A 69 -10.47 10.10 0.95
CA GLY A 69 -11.38 9.30 0.13
C GLY A 69 -11.46 7.83 0.52
N CYS A 70 -10.35 7.23 0.96
CA CYS A 70 -10.37 5.82 1.37
C CYS A 70 -11.26 5.57 2.57
N GLU A 71 -11.48 6.57 3.43
CA GLU A 71 -12.38 6.46 4.58
C GLU A 71 -13.86 6.32 4.16
N ASN A 72 -14.19 6.70 2.94
CA ASN A 72 -15.55 6.66 2.40
C ASN A 72 -15.81 5.45 1.51
N LEU A 73 -14.85 4.53 1.39
CA LEU A 73 -15.02 3.33 0.57
C LEU A 73 -15.98 2.34 1.23
N LEU A 74 -16.58 1.49 0.42
CA LEU A 74 -17.58 0.53 0.87
C LEU A 74 -16.97 -0.73 1.51
N GLY A 75 -15.69 -0.98 1.28
CA GLY A 75 -15.05 -2.23 1.70
C GLY A 75 -15.25 -3.33 0.66
N LYS A 76 -14.85 -4.54 1.00
CA LYS A 76 -15.04 -5.75 0.17
C LYS A 76 -14.46 -5.61 -1.24
N GLY A 77 -13.28 -4.97 -1.35
CA GLY A 77 -12.61 -4.78 -2.63
C GLY A 77 -12.77 -3.42 -3.26
N ASP A 78 -13.62 -2.55 -2.69
CA ASP A 78 -13.73 -1.17 -3.15
C ASP A 78 -12.41 -0.45 -2.87
N CYS A 79 -11.83 0.19 -3.89
CA CYS A 79 -10.45 0.63 -3.86
C CYS A 79 -10.29 1.93 -4.63
N LEU A 80 -9.41 2.81 -4.13
CA LEU A 80 -8.92 3.95 -4.90
C LEU A 80 -7.52 3.62 -5.41
N LEU A 81 -7.37 3.64 -6.72
CA LEU A 81 -6.11 3.29 -7.37
C LEU A 81 -5.45 4.55 -7.93
N LYS A 82 -4.22 4.79 -7.50
CA LYS A 82 -3.41 5.90 -7.97
C LYS A 82 -2.17 5.35 -8.66
N LEU A 83 -2.14 5.46 -9.97
CA LEU A 83 -0.99 5.03 -10.76
C LEU A 83 -0.03 6.21 -10.96
N ALA A 84 1.26 5.91 -11.08
CA ALA A 84 2.29 6.92 -11.26
C ALA A 84 1.97 7.82 -12.45
N GLY A 85 1.96 9.13 -12.23
CA GLY A 85 1.67 10.12 -13.27
C GLY A 85 0.22 10.23 -13.70
N LYS A 86 -0.69 9.53 -13.02
CA LYS A 86 -2.12 9.56 -13.32
C LYS A 86 -2.92 9.96 -12.10
N GLY A 87 -4.16 10.40 -12.32
CA GLY A 87 -5.08 10.71 -11.24
C GLY A 87 -5.58 9.47 -10.53
N ILE A 88 -6.44 9.70 -9.54
CA ILE A 88 -7.03 8.61 -8.75
C ILE A 88 -8.26 8.08 -9.47
N THR A 89 -8.34 6.76 -9.59
CA THR A 89 -9.48 6.06 -10.17
C THR A 89 -10.09 5.13 -9.13
N ARG A 90 -11.40 5.15 -8.99
CA ARG A 90 -12.10 4.21 -8.13
C ARG A 90 -12.33 2.91 -8.89
N VAL A 91 -11.90 1.80 -8.29
CA VAL A 91 -12.09 0.47 -8.88
C VAL A 91 -12.66 -0.45 -7.82
N HIS A 92 -13.29 -1.53 -8.25
CA HIS A 92 -13.84 -2.52 -7.33
C HIS A 92 -13.17 -3.87 -7.62
N GLY A 93 -12.35 -4.32 -6.68
CA GLY A 93 -11.66 -5.61 -6.80
C GLY A 93 -12.61 -6.77 -6.52
N ALA A 94 -12.27 -7.92 -7.02
CA ALA A 94 -13.01 -9.15 -6.74
C ALA A 94 -12.78 -9.57 -5.29
N MET A 95 -13.80 -10.13 -4.66
CA MET A 95 -13.68 -10.70 -3.33
C MET A 95 -13.33 -12.18 -3.44
N ILE A 96 -12.28 -12.60 -2.72
CA ILE A 96 -11.86 -14.00 -2.66
C ILE A 96 -12.17 -14.52 -1.25
N THR A 97 -13.01 -15.56 -1.19
CA THR A 97 -13.32 -16.23 0.09
C THR A 97 -12.28 -17.29 0.39
N ASP A 98 -12.29 -17.79 1.64
CA ASP A 98 -11.42 -18.91 2.01
C ASP A 98 -11.67 -20.13 1.16
N THR A 99 -12.92 -20.39 0.79
CA THR A 99 -13.28 -21.49 -0.09
C THR A 99 -12.68 -21.32 -1.47
N ASP A 100 -12.79 -20.12 -2.03
CA ASP A 100 -12.21 -19.81 -3.35
C ASP A 100 -10.69 -19.99 -3.33
N PHE A 101 -10.04 -19.53 -2.27
CA PHE A 101 -8.59 -19.66 -2.14
C PHE A 101 -8.17 -21.13 -2.07
N LYS A 102 -8.89 -21.94 -1.30
CA LYS A 102 -8.60 -23.38 -1.21
C LYS A 102 -8.75 -24.08 -2.55
N GLN A 103 -9.79 -23.75 -3.31
CA GLN A 103 -10.00 -24.30 -4.64
C GLN A 103 -8.87 -23.91 -5.59
N PHE A 104 -8.44 -22.66 -5.55
CA PHE A 104 -7.36 -22.18 -6.39
C PHE A 104 -6.03 -22.86 -6.08
N MET A 105 -5.77 -23.19 -4.82
CA MET A 105 -4.52 -23.80 -4.37
C MET A 105 -4.47 -25.34 -4.54
N GLN A 106 -5.55 -25.95 -5.00
CA GLN A 106 -5.56 -27.38 -5.29
C GLN A 106 -4.84 -27.74 -6.63
#